data_654529be8160c4d5da918bf82bcef4c8
#
_entry.id   654529be8160c4d5da918bf82bcef4c8
#
_cell.length_a   1.000
_cell.length_b   1.000
_cell.length_c   1.000
_cell.angle_alpha   90.00
_cell.angle_beta   90.00
_cell.angle_gamma   90.00
#
_symmetry.space_group_name_H-M   'P 1'
#
loop_
_entity.id
_entity.type
_entity.pdbx_description
1 polymer ?
#
loop_
_entity_poly.entity_id
_entity_poly.type
_entity_poly.pdbx_seq_one_letter_code
_entity_poly.pdbx_strand_id
1 'polypeptide(L)'
;LLRFGLHGYQQSCDNLMANAQFLRTGLQAMTCLGKPRFTIIDDGEQHCLPVVTAMLNPECGFSYDDIDLQHVLSQHHWYVSGYRMGFEHPVTDKTEPLFSDRDADQSMFRIVVKNNLTRDMARDLLGAFDAAFEFLDSVDFSSLHSLNTAKLRHKDQRVISRHC
;
A
#
# COMPACT_ATOMS: atom_id res chain seq x y z
N LEU A 1 -9.64 28.78 -2.54
CA LEU A 1 -11.01 29.11 -2.10
C LEU A 1 -11.66 30.12 -3.06
N LEU A 2 -11.03 31.23 -3.35
CA LEU A 2 -11.63 32.32 -4.15
C LEU A 2 -11.94 31.93 -5.62
N ARG A 3 -11.25 30.94 -6.19
CA ARG A 3 -11.41 30.57 -7.61
C ARG A 3 -12.56 29.62 -7.88
N PHE A 4 -12.89 28.73 -6.96
CA PHE A 4 -13.89 27.67 -7.17
C PHE A 4 -15.14 27.84 -6.32
N GLY A 5 -15.12 28.67 -5.28
CA GLY A 5 -16.19 28.83 -4.33
C GLY A 5 -16.46 27.56 -3.51
N LEU A 6 -17.45 27.58 -2.62
CA LEU A 6 -17.80 26.44 -1.79
C LEU A 6 -18.29 25.25 -2.62
N HIS A 7 -19.11 25.50 -3.62
CA HIS A 7 -19.65 24.45 -4.49
C HIS A 7 -18.58 23.72 -5.29
N GLY A 8 -17.59 24.45 -5.82
CA GLY A 8 -16.47 23.84 -6.55
C GLY A 8 -15.57 22.99 -5.65
N TYR A 9 -15.37 23.40 -4.40
CA TYR A 9 -14.67 22.57 -3.40
C TYR A 9 -15.44 21.30 -3.06
N GLN A 10 -16.73 21.41 -2.82
CA GLN A 10 -17.59 20.27 -2.55
C GLN A 10 -17.54 19.25 -3.70
N GLN A 11 -17.70 19.71 -4.93
CA GLN A 11 -17.62 18.84 -6.10
C GLN A 11 -16.25 18.17 -6.24
N SER A 12 -15.16 18.90 -5.93
CA SER A 12 -13.81 18.32 -5.92
C SER A 12 -13.67 17.22 -4.87
N CYS A 13 -14.16 17.46 -3.63
CA CYS A 13 -14.14 16.46 -2.57
C CYS A 13 -14.99 15.25 -2.92
N ASP A 14 -16.17 15.43 -3.47
CA ASP A 14 -17.05 14.35 -3.88
C ASP A 14 -16.39 13.46 -4.95
N ASN A 15 -15.68 14.06 -5.91
CA ASN A 15 -14.91 13.33 -6.92
C ASN A 15 -13.76 12.52 -6.31
N LEU A 16 -13.03 13.10 -5.35
CA LEU A 16 -11.96 12.40 -4.64
C LEU A 16 -12.50 11.17 -3.89
N MET A 17 -13.60 11.34 -3.16
CA MET A 17 -14.23 10.26 -2.41
C MET A 17 -14.78 9.19 -3.34
N ALA A 18 -15.40 9.57 -4.46
CA ALA A 18 -15.90 8.63 -5.47
C ALA A 18 -14.76 7.81 -6.12
N ASN A 19 -13.58 8.41 -6.35
CA ASN A 19 -12.43 7.70 -6.87
C ASN A 19 -11.78 6.79 -5.80
N ALA A 20 -11.72 7.22 -4.54
CA ALA A 20 -11.27 6.38 -3.44
C ALA A 20 -12.19 5.15 -3.28
N GLN A 21 -13.51 5.36 -3.31
CA GLN A 21 -14.47 4.25 -3.23
C GLN A 21 -14.36 3.29 -4.43
N PHE A 22 -14.11 3.82 -5.62
CA PHE A 22 -13.90 2.97 -6.80
C PHE A 22 -12.66 2.09 -6.65
N LEU A 23 -11.54 2.65 -6.18
CA LEU A 23 -10.31 1.88 -5.91
C LEU A 23 -10.54 0.84 -4.83
N ARG A 24 -11.21 1.21 -3.73
CA ARG A 24 -11.55 0.28 -2.63
C ARG A 24 -12.37 -0.90 -3.15
N THR A 25 -13.43 -0.65 -3.92
CA THR A 25 -14.25 -1.69 -4.51
C THR A 25 -13.47 -2.57 -5.49
N GLY A 26 -12.59 -1.97 -6.30
CA GLY A 26 -11.72 -2.71 -7.21
C GLY A 26 -10.76 -3.65 -6.47
N LEU A 27 -10.10 -3.17 -5.41
CA LEU A 27 -9.22 -4.01 -4.59
C LEU A 27 -9.98 -5.13 -3.86
N GLN A 28 -11.18 -4.84 -3.35
CA GLN A 28 -12.04 -5.85 -2.71
C GLN A 28 -12.47 -6.96 -3.67
N ALA A 29 -12.62 -6.65 -4.96
CA ALA A 29 -12.99 -7.63 -5.97
C ALA A 29 -11.84 -8.55 -6.40
N MET A 30 -10.58 -8.19 -6.10
CA MET A 30 -9.43 -9.02 -6.42
C MET A 30 -9.36 -10.24 -5.51
N THR A 31 -9.21 -11.43 -6.10
CA THR A 31 -9.19 -12.70 -5.36
C THR A 31 -7.92 -13.50 -5.61
N CYS A 32 -7.56 -14.34 -4.65
CA CYS A 32 -6.51 -15.33 -4.76
C CYS A 32 -7.00 -16.65 -4.15
N LEU A 33 -6.98 -17.73 -4.93
CA LEU A 33 -7.45 -19.05 -4.50
C LEU A 33 -8.88 -19.04 -3.90
N GLY A 34 -9.75 -18.19 -4.44
CA GLY A 34 -11.15 -18.05 -3.99
C GLY A 34 -11.34 -17.21 -2.71
N LYS A 35 -10.26 -16.59 -2.19
CA LYS A 35 -10.31 -15.67 -1.05
C LYS A 35 -10.06 -14.23 -1.53
N PRO A 36 -10.53 -13.20 -0.81
CA PRO A 36 -10.13 -11.82 -1.06
C PRO A 36 -8.59 -11.69 -1.01
N ARG A 37 -7.99 -11.06 -2.02
CA ARG A 37 -6.54 -10.87 -2.08
C ARG A 37 -6.05 -9.84 -1.06
N PHE A 38 -6.93 -8.88 -0.72
CA PHE A 38 -6.64 -7.81 0.21
C PHE A 38 -7.58 -7.79 1.41
N THR A 39 -7.05 -7.39 2.54
CA THR A 39 -7.81 -6.89 3.68
C THR A 39 -7.81 -5.37 3.62
N ILE A 40 -8.99 -4.75 3.46
CA ILE A 40 -9.13 -3.29 3.53
C ILE A 40 -9.11 -2.89 5.01
N ILE A 41 -8.26 -1.92 5.36
CA ILE A 41 -8.05 -1.48 6.75
C ILE A 41 -8.93 -0.28 7.08
N ASP A 42 -9.14 0.62 6.10
CA ASP A 42 -10.06 1.75 6.28
C ASP A 42 -11.51 1.30 6.07
N ASP A 43 -12.44 1.86 6.84
CA ASP A 43 -13.86 1.54 6.78
C ASP A 43 -14.61 2.21 5.62
N GLY A 44 -14.01 3.24 5.02
CA GLY A 44 -14.60 4.01 3.93
C GLY A 44 -15.83 4.81 4.32
N GLU A 45 -16.09 5.00 5.63
CA GLU A 45 -17.24 5.70 6.15
C GLU A 45 -17.22 7.21 5.86
N GLN A 46 -18.33 7.88 6.15
CA GLN A 46 -18.44 9.34 6.08
C GLN A 46 -17.44 9.97 7.06
N HIS A 47 -16.79 11.05 6.63
CA HIS A 47 -15.76 11.80 7.37
C HIS A 47 -14.34 11.23 7.28
N CYS A 48 -14.08 10.25 6.40
CA CYS A 48 -12.73 9.80 6.13
C CYS A 48 -12.03 10.67 5.07
N LEU A 49 -10.72 10.55 5.00
CA LEU A 49 -9.91 11.13 3.93
C LEU A 49 -10.06 10.32 2.62
N PRO A 50 -9.81 10.92 1.44
CA PRO A 50 -9.78 10.20 0.17
C PRO A 50 -8.51 9.33 0.08
N VAL A 51 -8.45 8.33 0.94
CA VAL A 51 -7.33 7.41 1.09
C VAL A 51 -7.90 5.99 1.11
N VAL A 52 -7.21 5.06 0.46
CA VAL A 52 -7.49 3.64 0.56
C VAL A 52 -6.30 2.97 1.21
N THR A 53 -6.54 2.32 2.34
CA THR A 53 -5.53 1.59 3.09
C THR A 53 -5.85 0.11 3.08
N ALA A 54 -4.91 -0.69 2.62
CA ALA A 54 -5.09 -2.13 2.51
C ALA A 54 -3.79 -2.88 2.80
N MET A 55 -3.90 -4.16 3.05
CA MET A 55 -2.79 -5.10 3.17
C MET A 55 -3.09 -6.37 2.40
N LEU A 56 -2.07 -7.07 1.97
CA LEU A 56 -2.21 -8.42 1.43
C LEU A 56 -2.85 -9.32 2.49
N ASN A 57 -3.84 -10.13 2.09
CA ASN A 57 -4.53 -11.02 3.01
C ASN A 57 -3.61 -12.15 3.45
N PRO A 58 -3.25 -12.24 4.75
CA PRO A 58 -2.34 -13.28 5.25
C PRO A 58 -2.84 -14.70 4.99
N GLU A 59 -4.15 -14.90 4.87
CA GLU A 59 -4.76 -16.22 4.60
C GLU A 59 -4.46 -16.74 3.19
N CYS A 60 -3.98 -15.90 2.28
CA CYS A 60 -3.56 -16.31 0.94
C CYS A 60 -2.16 -16.92 0.91
N GLY A 61 -1.36 -16.74 1.97
CA GLY A 61 -0.03 -17.35 2.12
C GLY A 61 0.99 -16.86 1.09
N PHE A 62 0.96 -15.57 0.74
CA PHE A 62 1.90 -14.99 -0.20
C PHE A 62 3.36 -15.08 0.28
N SER A 63 4.29 -15.32 -0.64
CA SER A 63 5.74 -15.31 -0.40
C SER A 63 6.37 -13.92 -0.52
N TYR A 64 5.59 -12.90 -0.81
CA TYR A 64 5.94 -11.48 -0.95
C TYR A 64 5.06 -10.62 -0.03
N ASP A 65 5.49 -9.37 0.21
CA ASP A 65 4.77 -8.43 1.07
C ASP A 65 4.30 -7.17 0.30
N ASP A 66 3.59 -6.26 0.98
CA ASP A 66 3.08 -5.02 0.39
C ASP A 66 4.20 -4.07 -0.07
N ILE A 67 5.43 -4.24 0.46
CA ILE A 67 6.60 -3.46 0.03
C ILE A 67 7.12 -3.99 -1.30
N ASP A 68 7.11 -5.32 -1.51
CA ASP A 68 7.45 -5.92 -2.80
C ASP A 68 6.43 -5.51 -3.86
N LEU A 69 5.14 -5.50 -3.51
CA LEU A 69 4.06 -5.00 -4.36
C LEU A 69 4.29 -3.53 -4.74
N GLN A 70 4.67 -2.65 -3.79
CA GLN A 70 5.05 -1.27 -4.09
C GLN A 70 6.18 -1.20 -5.12
N HIS A 71 7.21 -2.04 -4.98
CA HIS A 71 8.34 -2.04 -5.91
C HIS A 71 7.93 -2.43 -7.33
N VAL A 72 7.07 -3.43 -7.48
CA VAL A 72 6.58 -3.84 -8.80
C VAL A 72 5.66 -2.79 -9.40
N LEU A 73 4.73 -2.22 -8.63
CA LEU A 73 3.88 -1.12 -9.09
C LEU A 73 4.68 0.10 -9.55
N SER A 74 5.82 0.38 -8.93
CA SER A 74 6.69 1.48 -9.35
C SER A 74 7.29 1.28 -10.75
N GLN A 75 7.47 0.03 -11.20
CA GLN A 75 7.89 -0.29 -12.57
C GLN A 75 6.79 0.01 -13.60
N HIS A 76 5.52 0.01 -13.15
CA HIS A 76 4.36 0.45 -13.92
C HIS A 76 4.07 1.95 -13.74
N HIS A 77 5.03 2.74 -13.21
CA HIS A 77 4.92 4.18 -12.95
C HIS A 77 3.89 4.57 -11.89
N TRP A 78 3.46 3.63 -11.03
CA TRP A 78 2.57 3.87 -9.91
C TRP A 78 3.32 3.84 -8.58
N TYR A 79 3.31 4.97 -7.88
CA TYR A 79 3.98 5.10 -6.57
C TYR A 79 2.96 4.99 -5.45
N VAL A 80 2.69 3.76 -5.05
CA VAL A 80 1.87 3.42 -3.90
C VAL A 80 2.79 3.29 -2.68
N SER A 81 2.40 3.86 -1.54
CA SER A 81 3.24 3.82 -0.34
C SER A 81 3.02 2.53 0.43
N GLY A 82 4.01 1.63 0.42
CA GLY A 82 4.06 0.43 1.25
C GLY A 82 4.98 0.63 2.46
N TYR A 83 4.59 0.15 3.63
CA TYR A 83 5.38 0.25 4.87
C TYR A 83 4.96 -0.81 5.88
N ARG A 84 5.83 -1.07 6.86
CA ARG A 84 5.52 -2.00 7.96
C ARG A 84 4.65 -1.32 9.01
N MET A 85 3.84 -2.12 9.70
CA MET A 85 2.93 -1.66 10.76
C MET A 85 3.62 -1.53 12.13
N GLY A 86 4.93 -1.58 12.18
CA GLY A 86 5.72 -1.39 13.38
C GLY A 86 6.47 -0.06 13.38
N PHE A 87 6.75 0.45 14.56
CA PHE A 87 7.62 1.60 14.77
C PHE A 87 8.65 1.31 15.87
N GLU A 88 9.82 1.93 15.76
CA GLU A 88 10.84 1.83 16.79
C GLU A 88 10.52 2.81 17.92
N HIS A 89 10.32 2.29 19.12
CA HIS A 89 10.05 3.12 20.30
C HIS A 89 11.32 3.89 20.67
N PRO A 90 11.29 5.24 20.75
CA PRO A 90 12.49 6.08 20.84
C PRO A 90 13.31 5.93 22.13
N VAL A 91 12.76 5.28 23.16
CA VAL A 91 13.40 5.11 24.47
C VAL A 91 13.86 3.66 24.69
N THR A 92 13.12 2.69 24.16
CA THR A 92 13.38 1.26 24.43
C THR A 92 14.06 0.53 23.28
N ASP A 93 14.21 1.17 22.11
CA ASP A 93 14.68 0.60 20.85
C ASP A 93 13.96 -0.69 20.44
N LYS A 94 12.76 -0.91 21.00
CA LYS A 94 11.89 -2.05 20.63
C LYS A 94 10.93 -1.66 19.52
N THR A 95 10.74 -2.58 18.59
CA THR A 95 9.70 -2.43 17.58
C THR A 95 8.34 -2.75 18.21
N GLU A 96 7.44 -1.77 18.19
CA GLU A 96 6.08 -1.89 18.71
C GLU A 96 5.08 -1.80 17.55
N PRO A 97 3.96 -2.54 17.59
CA PRO A 97 2.95 -2.46 16.54
C PRO A 97 2.19 -1.12 16.59
N LEU A 98 1.84 -0.58 15.42
CA LEU A 98 1.00 0.63 15.29
C LEU A 98 -0.44 0.38 15.74
N PHE A 99 -0.91 -0.86 15.66
CA PHE A 99 -2.25 -1.28 16.04
C PHE A 99 -2.15 -2.45 17.02
N SER A 100 -2.97 -2.43 18.07
CA SER A 100 -2.95 -3.44 19.14
C SER A 100 -3.35 -4.85 18.70
N ASP A 101 -4.04 -4.97 17.56
CA ASP A 101 -4.53 -6.22 16.97
C ASP A 101 -3.70 -6.71 15.77
N ARG A 102 -2.53 -6.09 15.54
CA ARG A 102 -1.66 -6.38 14.41
C ARG A 102 -0.22 -6.60 14.85
N ASP A 103 0.49 -7.43 14.08
CA ASP A 103 1.92 -7.64 14.32
C ASP A 103 2.74 -6.50 13.72
N ALA A 104 3.80 -6.11 14.43
CA ALA A 104 4.71 -5.05 13.99
C ALA A 104 5.39 -5.34 12.64
N ASP A 105 5.58 -6.62 12.31
CA ASP A 105 6.22 -7.06 11.08
C ASP A 105 5.27 -7.10 9.87
N GLN A 106 3.96 -7.01 10.09
CA GLN A 106 3.01 -6.92 9.00
C GLN A 106 3.26 -5.66 8.17
N SER A 107 3.09 -5.79 6.87
CA SER A 107 3.13 -4.66 5.95
C SER A 107 1.72 -4.23 5.55
N MET A 108 1.61 -3.03 5.06
CA MET A 108 0.41 -2.45 4.46
C MET A 108 0.79 -1.46 3.38
N PHE A 109 -0.14 -1.11 2.53
CA PHE A 109 0.03 0.00 1.60
C PHE A 109 -1.12 1.01 1.70
N ARG A 110 -0.86 2.21 1.18
CA ARG A 110 -1.81 3.30 1.18
C ARG A 110 -1.81 4.00 -0.17
N ILE A 111 -3.00 4.18 -0.72
CA ILE A 111 -3.26 4.98 -1.92
C ILE A 111 -3.89 6.30 -1.49
N VAL A 112 -3.20 7.42 -1.71
CA VAL A 112 -3.74 8.76 -1.48
C VAL A 112 -4.33 9.27 -2.79
N VAL A 113 -5.64 9.46 -2.81
CA VAL A 113 -6.35 9.98 -3.98
C VAL A 113 -6.21 11.50 -4.03
N LYS A 114 -5.60 12.00 -5.11
CA LYS A 114 -5.37 13.43 -5.34
C LYS A 114 -6.29 13.95 -6.44
N ASN A 115 -6.45 15.28 -6.52
CA ASN A 115 -7.33 15.94 -7.50
C ASN A 115 -7.00 15.62 -8.97
N ASN A 116 -5.77 15.22 -9.26
CA ASN A 116 -5.34 14.83 -10.59
C ASN A 116 -5.58 13.35 -10.92
N LEU A 117 -6.02 12.53 -9.95
CA LEU A 117 -6.38 11.14 -10.21
C LEU A 117 -7.77 11.07 -10.83
N THR A 118 -7.82 10.85 -12.14
CA THR A 118 -9.07 10.65 -12.87
C THR A 118 -9.60 9.23 -12.67
N ARG A 119 -10.86 9.00 -13.06
CA ARG A 119 -11.47 7.66 -13.05
C ARG A 119 -10.72 6.67 -13.95
N ASP A 120 -10.23 7.13 -15.10
CA ASP A 120 -9.47 6.29 -16.02
C ASP A 120 -8.10 5.94 -15.43
N MET A 121 -7.40 6.90 -14.83
CA MET A 121 -6.17 6.62 -14.10
C MET A 121 -6.38 5.65 -12.93
N ALA A 122 -7.50 5.74 -12.22
CA ALA A 122 -7.83 4.77 -11.17
C ALA A 122 -8.06 3.36 -11.73
N ARG A 123 -8.65 3.25 -12.93
CA ARG A 123 -8.80 1.98 -13.64
C ARG A 123 -7.45 1.42 -14.11
N ASP A 124 -6.57 2.28 -14.64
CA ASP A 124 -5.22 1.90 -15.05
C ASP A 124 -4.38 1.42 -13.84
N LEU A 125 -4.55 2.06 -12.67
CA LEU A 125 -3.91 1.60 -11.43
C LEU A 125 -4.38 0.19 -11.05
N LEU A 126 -5.70 -0.10 -11.12
CA LEU A 126 -6.19 -1.46 -10.85
C LEU A 126 -5.63 -2.47 -11.85
N GLY A 127 -5.52 -2.12 -13.14
CA GLY A 127 -4.85 -2.95 -14.13
C GLY A 127 -3.36 -3.17 -13.84
N ALA A 128 -2.67 -2.16 -13.27
CA ALA A 128 -1.30 -2.31 -12.83
C ALA A 128 -1.15 -3.26 -11.62
N PHE A 129 -2.13 -3.31 -10.72
CA PHE A 129 -2.18 -4.32 -9.67
C PHE A 129 -2.29 -5.73 -10.26
N ASP A 130 -3.18 -5.94 -11.24
CA ASP A 130 -3.32 -7.24 -11.91
C ASP A 130 -1.99 -7.68 -12.56
N ALA A 131 -1.34 -6.79 -13.32
CA ALA A 131 -0.04 -7.07 -13.93
C ALA A 131 1.07 -7.32 -12.88
N ALA A 132 1.06 -6.58 -11.77
CA ALA A 132 2.00 -6.79 -10.67
C ALA A 132 1.81 -8.18 -10.05
N PHE A 133 0.58 -8.65 -9.90
CA PHE A 133 0.31 -9.98 -9.36
C PHE A 133 0.68 -11.10 -10.33
N GLU A 134 0.44 -10.94 -11.63
CA GLU A 134 0.93 -11.91 -12.62
C GLU A 134 2.45 -12.12 -12.50
N PHE A 135 3.19 -11.04 -12.28
CA PHE A 135 4.63 -11.11 -12.05
C PHE A 135 4.96 -11.75 -10.69
N LEU A 136 4.42 -11.22 -9.57
CA LEU A 136 4.75 -11.66 -8.22
C LEU A 136 4.36 -13.12 -7.95
N ASP A 137 3.20 -13.55 -8.45
CA ASP A 137 2.73 -14.93 -8.30
C ASP A 137 3.57 -15.92 -9.16
N SER A 138 4.28 -15.43 -10.20
CA SER A 138 5.17 -16.25 -11.04
C SER A 138 6.58 -16.42 -10.48
N VAL A 139 7.00 -15.57 -9.53
CA VAL A 139 8.37 -15.56 -8.99
C VAL A 139 8.50 -16.54 -7.84
N ASP A 140 9.46 -17.43 -7.92
CA ASP A 140 9.85 -18.30 -6.79
C ASP A 140 10.75 -17.52 -5.81
N PHE A 141 10.12 -16.88 -4.83
CA PHE A 141 10.80 -16.12 -3.77
C PHE A 141 11.64 -17.00 -2.83
N SER A 142 11.42 -18.32 -2.78
CA SER A 142 12.21 -19.24 -1.97
C SER A 142 13.67 -19.30 -2.44
N SER A 143 13.89 -19.10 -3.73
CA SER A 143 15.23 -19.00 -4.33
C SER A 143 15.88 -17.63 -4.17
N LEU A 144 15.14 -16.60 -3.77
CA LEU A 144 15.58 -15.21 -3.67
C LEU A 144 15.97 -14.76 -2.24
N HIS A 145 16.09 -15.68 -1.29
CA HIS A 145 16.56 -15.37 0.08
C HIS A 145 17.86 -14.56 0.14
N SER A 146 18.68 -14.61 -0.91
CA SER A 146 19.89 -13.78 -1.03
C SER A 146 19.61 -12.28 -1.16
N LEU A 147 18.47 -11.87 -1.74
CA LEU A 147 18.12 -10.45 -1.93
C LEU A 147 17.61 -9.79 -0.65
N ASN A 148 16.88 -10.50 0.20
CA ASN A 148 16.47 -9.99 1.50
C ASN A 148 17.66 -9.83 2.46
N THR A 149 18.63 -10.72 2.40
CA THR A 149 19.91 -10.58 3.16
C THR A 149 20.72 -9.40 2.65
N ALA A 150 20.68 -9.06 1.36
CA ALA A 150 21.33 -7.88 0.79
C ALA A 150 20.65 -6.56 1.22
N LYS A 151 19.32 -6.54 1.34
CA LYS A 151 18.56 -5.38 1.87
C LYS A 151 18.90 -5.11 3.35
N LEU A 152 19.06 -6.14 4.17
CA LEU A 152 19.51 -6.02 5.57
C LEU A 152 20.94 -5.47 5.67
N ARG A 153 21.89 -5.94 4.84
CA ARG A 153 23.26 -5.41 4.79
C ARG A 153 23.31 -3.94 4.36
N HIS A 154 22.43 -3.48 3.48
CA HIS A 154 22.34 -2.06 3.10
C HIS A 154 21.80 -1.17 4.23
N LYS A 155 20.92 -1.69 5.09
CA LYS A 155 20.44 -0.96 6.28
C LYS A 155 21.58 -0.78 7.28
N ASP A 156 22.37 -1.82 7.53
CA ASP A 156 23.52 -1.78 8.44
C ASP A 156 24.64 -0.85 7.94
N GLN A 157 24.90 -0.80 6.63
CA GLN A 157 25.89 0.13 6.07
C GLN A 157 25.46 1.61 6.19
N ARG A 158 24.17 1.94 6.18
CA ARG A 158 23.68 3.33 6.38
C ARG A 158 23.80 3.77 7.84
N VAL A 159 23.74 2.86 8.79
CA VAL A 159 23.96 3.17 10.22
C VAL A 159 25.43 3.47 10.49
N ILE A 160 26.35 2.73 9.88
CA ILE A 160 27.80 2.92 10.06
C ILE A 160 28.28 4.25 9.44
N SER A 161 27.68 4.72 8.33
CA SER A 161 28.09 5.98 7.68
C SER A 161 27.57 7.26 8.38
N ARG A 162 26.76 7.15 9.44
CA ARG A 162 26.27 8.29 10.23
C ARG A 162 27.10 8.57 11.47
N HIS A 163 28.13 7.76 11.75
CA HIS A 163 29.02 7.92 12.90
C HIS A 163 30.48 8.17 12.51
N CYS A 164 30.75 8.60 11.27
CA CYS A 164 32.06 9.11 10.84
C CYS A 164 31.98 10.60 10.49
#